data_28bbdf8a1191b5a2e31bb8492276a99b
#
_entry.id   28bbdf8a1191b5a2e31bb8492276a99b
#
_cell.length_a   1.000
_cell.length_b   1.000
_cell.length_c   1.000
_cell.angle_alpha   90.00
_cell.angle_beta   90.00
_cell.angle_gamma   90.00
#
_symmetry.space_group_name_H-M   'P 1'
#
loop_
_entity.id
_entity.type
_entity.pdbx_description
1 polymer ?
#
loop_
_entity_poly.entity_id
_entity_poly.type
_entity_poly.pdbx_seq_one_letter_code
_entity_poly.pdbx_strand_id
1 'polypeptide(L)' 'MIKFDERLKELRKEKGVTQREIAEFLGIKTRPYQNYESGDRRPDYEKLVALADYFDVTTDYLLGRD' A
#
# COMPACT_ATOMS: atom_id res chain seq x y z
N MET A 1 13.20 -9.78 7.12
CA MET A 1 11.75 -9.48 6.98
C MET A 1 11.57 -8.13 6.30
N ILE A 2 10.76 -8.07 5.26
CA ILE A 2 10.50 -6.82 4.54
C ILE A 2 9.46 -6.00 5.31
N LYS A 3 9.65 -4.70 5.35
CA LYS A 3 8.71 -3.80 6.03
C LYS A 3 7.51 -3.50 5.14
N PHE A 4 6.41 -3.13 5.77
CA PHE A 4 5.17 -2.80 5.06
C PHE A 4 5.39 -1.75 3.97
N ASP A 5 6.07 -0.67 4.29
CA ASP A 5 6.28 0.43 3.34
C ASP A 5 7.09 -0.04 2.12
N GLU A 6 8.10 -0.86 2.34
CA GLU A 6 8.89 -1.41 1.24
C GLU A 6 8.07 -2.38 0.39
N ARG A 7 7.30 -3.25 1.03
CA ARG A 7 6.45 -4.21 0.31
C ARG A 7 5.40 -3.50 -0.51
N LEU A 8 4.81 -2.47 0.05
CA LEU A 8 3.79 -1.68 -0.65
C LEU A 8 4.36 -1.07 -1.92
N LYS A 9 5.55 -0.48 -1.82
CA LYS A 9 6.21 0.13 -2.97
C LYS A 9 6.54 -0.92 -4.03
N GLU A 10 7.04 -2.09 -3.61
CA GLU A 10 7.35 -3.17 -4.54
C GLU A 10 6.11 -3.62 -5.30
N LEU A 11 5.02 -3.83 -4.58
CA LEU A 11 3.77 -4.29 -5.21
C LEU A 11 3.24 -3.27 -6.20
N ARG A 12 3.32 -1.99 -5.86
CA ARG A 12 2.89 -0.93 -6.76
C ARG A 12 3.71 -0.94 -8.05
N LYS A 13 5.03 -1.07 -7.92
CA LYS A 13 5.91 -1.07 -9.09
C LYS A 13 5.68 -2.31 -9.96
N GLU A 14 5.46 -3.46 -9.32
CA GLU A 14 5.17 -4.69 -10.06
C GLU A 14 3.87 -4.57 -10.86
N LYS A 15 2.87 -3.94 -10.26
CA LYS A 15 1.60 -3.74 -10.93
C LYS A 15 1.67 -2.65 -12.01
N GLY A 16 2.68 -1.80 -11.94
CA GLY A 16 2.89 -0.76 -12.95
C GLY A 16 1.95 0.41 -12.82
N VAL A 17 1.49 0.70 -11.60
CA VAL A 17 0.58 1.83 -11.36
C VAL A 17 1.30 2.93 -10.61
N THR A 18 0.77 4.15 -10.73
CA THR A 18 1.37 5.32 -10.08
C THR A 18 0.82 5.46 -8.68
N GLN A 19 1.53 6.25 -7.86
CA GLN A 19 1.05 6.58 -6.52
C GLN A 19 -0.30 7.29 -6.58
N ARG A 20 -0.48 8.14 -7.59
CA ARG A 20 -1.73 8.86 -7.78
C ARG A 20 -2.88 7.90 -8.05
N GLU A 21 -2.66 6.89 -8.88
CA GLU A 21 -3.70 5.93 -9.21
C GLU A 21 -4.17 5.17 -7.97
N ILE A 22 -3.24 4.74 -7.13
CA ILE A 22 -3.61 4.04 -5.91
C ILE A 22 -4.31 4.98 -4.93
N ALA A 23 -3.82 6.22 -4.81
CA ALA A 23 -4.46 7.20 -3.93
C ALA A 23 -5.91 7.43 -4.35
N GLU A 24 -6.15 7.54 -5.64
CA GLU A 24 -7.51 7.70 -6.16
C GLU A 24 -8.38 6.49 -5.84
N PHE A 25 -7.81 5.30 -5.98
CA PHE A 25 -8.53 4.08 -5.62
C PHE A 25 -8.94 4.09 -4.15
N LEU A 26 -8.06 4.56 -3.26
CA LEU A 26 -8.35 4.62 -1.83
C LEU A 26 -9.23 5.80 -1.44
N GLY A 27 -9.48 6.72 -2.37
CA GLY A 27 -10.28 7.91 -2.08
C GLY A 27 -9.52 8.94 -1.26
N ILE A 28 -8.21 8.97 -1.34
CA ILE A 28 -7.37 9.93 -0.62
C ILE A 28 -6.50 10.69 -1.60
N LYS A 29 -5.85 11.74 -1.10
CA LYS A 29 -4.92 12.51 -1.91
C LYS A 29 -3.59 11.77 -2.00
N THR A 30 -2.79 12.16 -3.00
CA THR A 30 -1.50 11.51 -3.26
C THR A 30 -0.54 11.62 -2.07
N ARG A 31 -0.50 12.77 -1.40
CA ARG A 31 0.45 12.97 -0.32
C ARG A 31 0.26 12.00 0.85
N PRO A 32 -0.94 11.80 1.36
CA PRO A 32 -1.14 10.76 2.39
C PRO A 32 -0.70 9.38 1.94
N TYR A 33 -0.94 9.03 0.68
CA TYR A 33 -0.50 7.74 0.17
C TYR A 33 1.04 7.66 0.15
N GLN A 34 1.70 8.74 -0.28
CA GLN A 34 3.16 8.79 -0.30
C GLN A 34 3.73 8.52 1.10
N ASN A 35 3.04 9.01 2.13
CA ASN A 35 3.47 8.77 3.50
C ASN A 35 3.38 7.30 3.88
N TYR A 36 2.47 6.55 3.27
CA TYR A 36 2.42 5.10 3.49
C TYR A 36 3.67 4.43 2.92
N GLU A 37 4.13 4.86 1.74
CA GLU A 37 5.31 4.26 1.11
C GLU A 37 6.61 4.72 1.74
N SER A 38 6.61 5.88 2.38
CA SER A 38 7.81 6.40 3.06
C SER A 38 7.95 5.86 4.49
N GLY A 39 6.87 5.29 5.02
CA GLY A 39 6.86 4.79 6.38
C GLY A 39 6.47 5.83 7.43
N ASP A 40 6.14 7.06 6.99
CA ASP A 40 5.77 8.14 7.91
C ASP A 40 4.38 7.95 8.51
N ARG A 41 3.52 7.25 7.80
CA ARG A 41 2.14 7.00 8.23
C ARG A 41 1.74 5.57 7.88
N ARG A 42 0.75 5.06 8.60
CA ARG A 42 0.20 3.74 8.32
C ARG A 42 -1.26 3.88 7.96
N PRO A 43 -1.74 3.07 7.00
CA PRO A 43 -3.17 3.11 6.66
C PRO A 43 -4.00 2.54 7.82
N ASP A 44 -5.24 2.97 7.90
CA ASP A 44 -6.18 2.37 8.84
C ASP A 44 -6.58 0.98 8.33
N TYR A 45 -7.40 0.30 9.11
CA TYR A 45 -7.85 -1.05 8.79
C TYR A 45 -8.46 -1.16 7.40
N GLU A 46 -9.39 -0.26 7.13
CA GLU A 46 -10.15 -0.34 5.88
C GLU A 46 -9.23 -0.15 4.67
N LYS A 47 -8.30 0.80 4.76
CA LYS A 47 -7.36 1.03 3.68
C LYS A 47 -6.35 -0.10 3.54
N LEU A 48 -5.95 -0.69 4.66
CA LEU A 48 -5.05 -1.83 4.62
C LEU A 48 -5.68 -3.00 3.87
N VAL A 49 -6.93 -3.32 4.20
CA VAL A 49 -7.65 -4.40 3.53
C VAL A 49 -7.86 -4.07 2.05
N ALA A 50 -8.21 -2.82 1.75
CA ALA A 50 -8.39 -2.38 0.36
C ALA A 50 -7.11 -2.53 -0.45
N LEU A 51 -5.96 -2.20 0.15
CA LEU A 51 -4.67 -2.35 -0.53
C LEU A 51 -4.35 -3.82 -0.79
N ALA A 52 -4.60 -4.69 0.19
CA ALA A 52 -4.37 -6.12 0.01
C ALA A 52 -5.24 -6.66 -1.12
N ASP A 53 -6.50 -6.26 -1.16
CA ASP A 53 -7.41 -6.68 -2.22
C ASP A 53 -6.97 -6.13 -3.58
N TYR A 54 -6.54 -4.88 -3.60
CA TYR A 54 -6.08 -4.24 -4.83
C TYR A 54 -4.91 -4.99 -5.46
N PHE A 55 -3.98 -5.45 -4.62
CA PHE A 55 -2.79 -6.17 -5.09
C PHE A 55 -3.00 -7.68 -5.12
N ASP A 56 -4.19 -8.15 -4.74
CA ASP A 56 -4.52 -9.58 -4.71
C ASP A 56 -3.53 -10.37 -3.84
N VAL A 57 -3.28 -9.85 -2.65
CA VAL A 57 -2.41 -10.51 -1.66
C VAL A 57 -3.13 -10.50 -0.31
N THR A 58 -2.60 -11.29 0.63
CA THR A 58 -3.14 -11.27 1.98
C THR A 58 -2.62 -10.04 2.75
N THR A 59 -3.34 -9.66 3.79
CA THR A 59 -2.85 -8.58 4.66
C THR A 59 -1.55 -8.99 5.34
N ASP A 60 -1.40 -10.27 5.69
CA ASP A 60 -0.14 -10.76 6.28
C ASP A 60 1.03 -10.58 5.32
N TYR A 61 0.84 -10.89 4.05
CA TYR A 61 1.89 -10.69 3.06
C TYR A 61 2.25 -9.21 2.94
N LEU A 62 1.22 -8.37 2.87
CA LEU A 62 1.42 -6.93 2.74
C LEU A 62 2.16 -6.37 3.96
N LEU A 63 1.88 -6.91 5.14
CA LEU A 63 2.53 -6.47 6.38
C LEU A 63 3.92 -7.09 6.58
N GLY A 64 4.34 -7.99 5.70
CA GLY A 64 5.62 -8.66 5.83
C GLY A 64 5.62 -9.76 6.86
N ARG A 65 4.48 -10.38 7.10
CA ARG A 65 4.31 -11.43 8.11
C ARG A 65 3.99 -12.79 7.51
N ASP A 66 4.33 -12.97 6.26
CA ASP A 66 4.09 -14.24 5.57
C ASP A 66 5.07 -15.35 5.94
#